data_d600624c9ef1ce759421a268da047b6e
#
_entry.id   d600624c9ef1ce759421a268da047b6e
#
_cell.length_a   1.000
_cell.length_b   1.000
_cell.length_c   1.000
_cell.angle_alpha   90.00
_cell.angle_beta   90.00
_cell.angle_gamma   90.00
#
_symmetry.space_group_name_H-M   'P 1'
#
loop_
_entity.id
_entity.type
_entity.pdbx_description
1 polymer ?
#
loop_
_entity_poly.entity_id
_entity_poly.type
_entity_poly.pdbx_seq_one_letter_code
_entity_poly.pdbx_strand_id
1 'polypeptide(L)'
;MATEREVLEFIIVPPFEQRAAVAAARERFENYLANRFPGYSFRVGPFAPVGDEDEFCVLPLMNFVGDDGRSYMCTPPKRWFVKEVANACASFSFRVH
;
A
#
# COMPACT_ATOMS: atom_id res chain seq x y z
N MET A 1 -12.34 -12.62 -23.24
CA MET A 1 -11.02 -13.06 -22.81
C MET A 1 -10.61 -12.29 -21.56
N ALA A 2 -10.38 -13.00 -20.46
CA ALA A 2 -9.95 -12.33 -19.24
C ALA A 2 -8.51 -11.85 -19.41
N THR A 3 -8.31 -10.55 -19.41
CA THR A 3 -6.97 -9.99 -19.42
C THR A 3 -6.45 -10.00 -17.99
N GLU A 4 -5.35 -10.70 -17.76
CA GLU A 4 -4.69 -10.65 -16.48
C GLU A 4 -4.18 -9.22 -16.27
N ARG A 5 -4.52 -8.66 -15.12
CA ARG A 5 -4.10 -7.33 -14.77
C ARG A 5 -3.25 -7.38 -13.51
N GLU A 6 -2.13 -6.69 -13.54
CA GLU A 6 -1.28 -6.59 -12.37
C GLU A 6 -1.91 -5.70 -11.31
N VAL A 7 -1.59 -5.98 -10.06
CA VAL A 7 -1.98 -5.11 -8.95
C VAL A 7 -1.25 -3.78 -9.09
N LEU A 8 -2.00 -2.68 -9.14
CA LEU A 8 -1.45 -1.33 -9.23
C LEU A 8 -1.72 -0.49 -8.00
N GLU A 9 -2.58 -0.96 -7.11
CA GLU A 9 -2.92 -0.21 -5.90
C GLU A 9 -2.63 -1.04 -4.66
N PHE A 10 -2.14 -0.36 -3.64
CA PHE A 10 -1.80 -0.98 -2.36
C PHE A 10 -2.36 -0.13 -1.23
N ILE A 11 -2.84 -0.81 -0.19
CA ILE A 11 -3.24 -0.17 1.05
C ILE A 11 -2.15 -0.45 2.08
N ILE A 12 -1.66 0.61 2.70
CA ILE A 12 -0.62 0.51 3.72
C ILE A 12 -1.28 0.66 5.09
N VAL A 13 -1.10 -0.36 5.94
CA VAL A 13 -1.60 -0.32 7.32
C VAL A 13 -0.38 -0.16 8.23
N PRO A 14 -0.24 0.99 8.91
CA PRO A 14 0.91 1.23 9.77
C PRO A 14 0.81 0.43 11.07
N PRO A 15 1.95 0.18 11.74
CA PRO A 15 1.94 -0.38 13.08
C PRO A 15 1.16 0.53 14.03
N PHE A 16 0.57 -0.06 15.04
CA PHE A 16 -0.29 0.66 15.98
C PHE A 16 0.41 1.90 16.57
N GLU A 17 1.66 1.75 16.98
CA GLU A 17 2.42 2.83 17.62
C GLU A 17 2.72 4.00 16.68
N GLN A 18 2.67 3.77 15.37
CA GLN A 18 2.99 4.79 14.37
C GLN A 18 1.77 5.37 13.70
N ARG A 19 0.57 4.95 14.08
CA ARG A 19 -0.65 5.39 13.41
C ARG A 19 -0.82 6.91 13.40
N ALA A 20 -0.60 7.54 14.54
CA ALA A 20 -0.73 8.99 14.66
C ALA A 20 0.29 9.74 13.78
N ALA A 21 1.54 9.28 13.80
CA ALA A 21 2.60 9.87 13.00
C ALA A 21 2.34 9.72 11.51
N VAL A 22 1.88 8.53 11.09
CA VAL A 22 1.55 8.26 9.69
C VAL A 22 0.36 9.13 9.25
N ALA A 23 -0.67 9.24 10.08
CA ALA A 23 -1.84 10.06 9.76
C ALA A 23 -1.44 11.52 9.59
N ALA A 24 -0.55 12.04 10.42
CA ALA A 24 -0.09 13.42 10.34
C ALA A 24 0.74 13.68 9.08
N ALA A 25 1.45 12.68 8.58
CA ALA A 25 2.32 12.80 7.40
C ALA A 25 1.75 12.05 6.19
N ARG A 26 0.47 11.73 6.21
CA ARG A 26 -0.17 10.86 5.23
C ARG A 26 0.13 11.22 3.77
N GLU A 27 -0.12 12.46 3.40
CA GLU A 27 0.06 12.91 2.02
C GLU A 27 1.52 12.81 1.60
N ARG A 28 2.42 13.26 2.45
CA ARG A 28 3.86 13.20 2.19
C ARG A 28 4.34 11.76 2.06
N PHE A 29 3.81 10.88 2.89
CA PHE A 29 4.15 9.46 2.90
C PHE A 29 3.65 8.77 1.61
N GLU A 30 2.40 9.00 1.25
CA GLU A 30 1.84 8.43 0.01
C GLU A 30 2.60 8.92 -1.22
N ASN A 31 2.96 10.20 -1.26
CA ASN A 31 3.74 10.76 -2.36
C ASN A 31 5.15 10.16 -2.43
N TYR A 32 5.77 9.94 -1.28
CA TYR A 32 7.08 9.29 -1.22
C TYR A 32 7.03 7.90 -1.85
N LEU A 33 6.03 7.11 -1.49
CA LEU A 33 5.88 5.76 -2.05
C LEU A 33 5.58 5.80 -3.55
N ALA A 34 4.73 6.71 -3.99
CA ALA A 34 4.39 6.84 -5.40
C ALA A 34 5.61 7.25 -6.24
N ASN A 35 6.48 8.09 -5.70
CA ASN A 35 7.69 8.50 -6.38
C ASN A 35 8.75 7.39 -6.42
N ARG A 36 8.82 6.61 -5.35
CA ARG A 36 9.77 5.50 -5.26
C ARG A 36 9.37 4.32 -6.14
N PHE A 37 8.07 4.10 -6.29
CA PHE A 37 7.53 3.00 -7.10
C PHE A 37 6.60 3.57 -8.17
N PRO A 38 7.16 4.15 -9.25
CA PRO A 38 6.33 4.76 -10.30
C PRO A 38 5.39 3.74 -10.95
N GLY A 39 4.19 4.19 -11.27
CA GLY A 39 3.17 3.32 -11.86
C GLY A 39 2.26 2.63 -10.87
N TYR A 40 2.51 2.82 -9.57
CA TYR A 40 1.69 2.25 -8.51
C TYR A 40 1.07 3.35 -7.66
N SER A 41 -0.09 3.05 -7.07
CA SER A 41 -0.78 3.94 -6.14
C SER A 41 -0.73 3.37 -4.74
N PHE A 42 -0.48 4.22 -3.76
CA PHE A 42 -0.39 3.81 -2.36
C PHE A 42 -1.34 4.68 -1.55
N ARG A 43 -2.07 4.03 -0.65
CA ARG A 43 -3.05 4.70 0.20
C ARG A 43 -2.93 4.17 1.62
N VAL A 44 -2.88 5.07 2.59
CA VAL A 44 -2.89 4.66 3.99
C VAL A 44 -4.31 4.25 4.34
N GLY A 45 -4.46 3.01 4.81
CA GLY A 45 -5.76 2.47 5.15
C GLY A 45 -6.27 2.97 6.49
N PRO A 46 -7.60 3.12 6.61
CA PRO A 46 -8.22 3.48 7.89
C PRO A 46 -8.40 2.27 8.81
N PHE A 47 -7.95 1.10 8.39
CA PHE A 47 -8.20 -0.14 9.12
C PHE A 47 -7.26 -0.29 10.32
N ALA A 48 -7.77 -0.95 11.34
CA ALA A 48 -6.94 -1.34 12.46
C ALA A 48 -5.91 -2.37 11.99
N PRO A 49 -4.67 -2.35 12.54
CA PRO A 49 -3.68 -3.36 12.20
C PRO A 49 -4.19 -4.75 12.53
N VAL A 50 -3.94 -5.70 11.63
CA VAL A 50 -4.31 -7.10 11.80
C VAL A 50 -3.03 -7.90 11.93
N GLY A 51 -2.88 -8.63 13.01
CA GLY A 51 -1.71 -9.46 13.25
C GLY A 51 -0.63 -8.75 14.04
N ASP A 52 0.62 -9.01 13.70
CA ASP A 52 1.76 -8.46 14.42
C ASP A 52 1.87 -6.96 14.17
N GLU A 53 1.71 -6.18 15.21
CA GLU A 53 1.54 -4.74 15.14
C GLU A 53 2.84 -3.96 15.03
N ASP A 54 3.98 -4.64 14.98
CA ASP A 54 5.29 -3.98 14.92
C ASP A 54 5.75 -3.63 13.51
N GLU A 55 5.05 -4.09 12.49
CA GLU A 55 5.47 -3.89 11.11
C GLU A 55 4.35 -3.27 10.26
N PHE A 56 4.78 -2.60 9.19
CA PHE A 56 3.84 -2.12 8.18
C PHE A 56 3.26 -3.30 7.42
N CYS A 57 1.95 -3.28 7.24
CA CYS A 57 1.26 -4.27 6.43
C CYS A 57 0.95 -3.66 5.06
N VAL A 58 1.36 -4.34 4.00
CA VAL A 58 1.13 -3.90 2.63
C VAL A 58 0.08 -4.82 2.02
N LEU A 59 -1.11 -4.27 1.76
CA LEU A 59 -2.24 -5.03 1.27
C LEU A 59 -2.51 -4.68 -0.19
N PRO A 60 -2.27 -5.61 -1.12
CA PRO A 60 -2.59 -5.36 -2.53
C PRO A 60 -4.10 -5.37 -2.75
N LEU A 61 -4.57 -4.46 -3.58
CA LEU A 61 -5.96 -4.46 -4.01
C LEU A 61 -6.08 -5.43 -5.20
N MET A 62 -6.60 -6.61 -4.91
CA MET A 62 -6.64 -7.73 -5.86
C MET A 62 -7.81 -7.66 -6.82
N ASN A 63 -8.83 -6.89 -6.50
CA ASN A 63 -10.04 -6.81 -7.32
C ASN A 63 -10.22 -5.42 -7.91
N PHE A 64 -10.66 -5.37 -9.15
CA PHE A 64 -11.10 -4.11 -9.73
C PHE A 64 -12.38 -4.32 -10.54
N VAL A 65 -13.14 -3.25 -10.74
CA VAL A 65 -14.34 -3.28 -11.56
C VAL A 65 -14.01 -2.67 -12.92
N GLY A 66 -14.20 -3.44 -13.98
CA GLY A 66 -13.96 -2.96 -15.33
C GLY A 66 -15.09 -2.07 -15.84
N ASP A 67 -14.88 -1.49 -17.02
CA ASP A 67 -15.84 -0.59 -17.66
C ASP A 67 -17.16 -1.31 -17.98
N ASP A 68 -17.13 -2.62 -18.10
CA ASP A 68 -18.30 -3.46 -18.34
C ASP A 68 -19.08 -3.78 -17.05
N GLY A 69 -18.65 -3.26 -15.90
CA GLY A 69 -19.28 -3.52 -14.62
C GLY A 69 -18.94 -4.86 -13.99
N ARG A 70 -18.05 -5.64 -14.63
CA ARG A 70 -17.63 -6.93 -14.10
C ARG A 70 -16.41 -6.77 -13.18
N SER A 71 -16.36 -7.62 -12.17
CA SER A 71 -15.22 -7.69 -11.28
C SER A 71 -14.15 -8.60 -11.85
N TYR A 72 -12.91 -8.13 -11.79
CA TYR A 72 -11.74 -8.89 -12.26
C TYR A 72 -10.75 -9.04 -11.11
N MET A 73 -10.08 -10.19 -11.09
CA MET A 73 -9.05 -10.43 -10.10
C MET A 73 -7.68 -10.12 -10.70
N CYS A 74 -6.90 -9.36 -9.96
CA CYS A 74 -5.55 -9.01 -10.37
C CYS A 74 -4.57 -10.14 -10.08
N THR A 75 -3.48 -10.21 -10.86
CA THR A 75 -2.38 -11.13 -10.59
C THR A 75 -1.71 -10.74 -9.28
N PRO A 76 -1.44 -11.70 -8.36
CA PRO A 76 -0.76 -11.39 -7.11
C PRO A 76 0.59 -10.73 -7.35
N PRO A 77 0.97 -9.73 -6.56
CA PRO A 77 2.28 -9.11 -6.68
C PRO A 77 3.37 -10.08 -6.24
N LYS A 78 4.57 -9.87 -6.76
CA LYS A 78 5.73 -10.67 -6.37
C LYS A 78 6.12 -10.36 -4.93
N ARG A 79 6.52 -11.39 -4.19
CA ARG A 79 6.89 -11.23 -2.77
C ARG A 79 8.00 -10.21 -2.56
N TRP A 80 8.99 -10.20 -3.45
CA TRP A 80 10.11 -9.27 -3.32
C TRP A 80 9.64 -7.82 -3.45
N PHE A 81 8.64 -7.57 -4.29
CA PHE A 81 8.08 -6.23 -4.46
C PHE A 81 7.35 -5.77 -3.20
N VAL A 82 6.51 -6.63 -2.64
CA VAL A 82 5.79 -6.33 -1.40
C VAL A 82 6.78 -6.04 -0.27
N LYS A 83 7.85 -6.82 -0.19
CA LYS A 83 8.90 -6.63 0.81
C LYS A 83 9.63 -5.30 0.62
N GLU A 84 9.92 -4.93 -0.63
CA GLU A 84 10.54 -3.64 -0.96
C GLU A 84 9.66 -2.48 -0.52
N VAL A 85 8.35 -2.57 -0.76
CA VAL A 85 7.40 -1.54 -0.33
C VAL A 85 7.39 -1.44 1.19
N ALA A 86 7.34 -2.57 1.89
CA ALA A 86 7.35 -2.59 3.36
C ALA A 86 8.65 -1.97 3.91
N ASN A 87 9.78 -2.28 3.29
CA ASN A 87 11.07 -1.70 3.68
C ASN A 87 11.10 -0.18 3.46
N ALA A 88 10.53 0.27 2.35
CA ALA A 88 10.43 1.71 2.07
C ALA A 88 9.56 2.42 3.11
N CYS A 89 8.45 1.79 3.52
CA CYS A 89 7.61 2.33 4.59
C CYS A 89 8.39 2.48 5.90
N ALA A 90 9.15 1.46 6.26
CA ALA A 90 9.95 1.47 7.49
C ALA A 90 11.07 2.50 7.44
N SER A 91 11.55 2.83 6.26
CA SER A 91 12.65 3.80 6.07
C SER A 91 12.19 5.26 6.02
N PHE A 92 10.90 5.49 5.87
CA PHE A 92 10.36 6.84 5.75
C PHE A 92 10.41 7.56 7.10
N SER A 93 10.84 8.83 7.07
CA SER A 93 10.88 9.64 8.30
C SER A 93 9.56 10.36 8.50
N PHE A 94 8.88 10.05 9.59
CA PHE A 94 7.62 10.68 9.96
C PHE A 94 7.83 11.92 10.84
N ARG A 95 9.08 12.29 11.08
CA ARG A 95 9.36 13.47 11.90
C ARG A 95 8.96 14.74 11.16
N VAL A 96 8.31 15.62 11.89
CA VAL A 96 7.98 16.95 11.39
C VAL A 96 9.22 17.82 11.57
N HIS A 97 9.66 18.42 10.48
CA HIS A 97 10.79 19.35 10.50
C HIS A 97 10.29 20.78 10.46
#